data_63ade597726b0c8f346df43975d380a9
#
_entry.id   63ade597726b0c8f346df43975d380a9
#
_cell.length_a   1.000
_cell.length_b   1.000
_cell.length_c   1.000
_cell.angle_alpha   90.00
_cell.angle_beta   90.00
_cell.angle_gamma   90.00
#
_symmetry.space_group_name_H-M   'P 1'
#
loop_
_entity.id
_entity.type
_entity.pdbx_description
1 polymer ?
#
loop_
_entity_poly.entity_id
_entity_poly.type
_entity_poly.pdbx_seq_one_letter_code
_entity_poly.pdbx_strand_id
1 'polypeptide(L)'
;MTDSEIVALYWERNENAITHTKEKYDGFCTRIAMNILGIPEDAGECVNDTYLKTWQSIPPHKPDVLSAFLAKITRALSISRLRKITALKRDVKATVSFDELNDCLAERGELYEKMEAEELKKIIGIFLKNQKKIVRDIFICRYFYGDSVADISKRFHCTRSKVKTTLHRTRIKLKEHLVKEGVFDE
;
A
#
# COMPACT_ATOMS: atom_id res chain seq x y z
N MET A 1 -14.07 8.05 -17.92
CA MET A 1 -14.73 8.67 -16.77
C MET A 1 -13.68 9.15 -15.79
N THR A 2 -13.79 10.36 -15.25
CA THR A 2 -12.86 10.92 -14.26
C THR A 2 -13.14 10.36 -12.86
N ASP A 3 -12.17 10.46 -11.95
CA ASP A 3 -12.35 10.00 -10.55
C ASP A 3 -13.47 10.78 -9.84
N SER A 4 -13.57 12.07 -10.11
CA SER A 4 -14.61 12.93 -9.52
C SER A 4 -16.01 12.49 -9.93
N GLU A 5 -16.20 12.11 -11.21
CA GLU A 5 -17.48 11.59 -11.71
C GLU A 5 -17.83 10.25 -11.07
N ILE A 6 -16.84 9.35 -10.92
CA ILE A 6 -17.05 8.06 -10.24
C ILE A 6 -17.43 8.28 -8.77
N VAL A 7 -16.74 9.18 -8.07
CA VAL A 7 -17.06 9.52 -6.67
C VAL A 7 -18.45 10.13 -6.54
N ALA A 8 -18.89 10.96 -7.51
CA ALA A 8 -20.25 11.49 -7.53
C ALA A 8 -21.30 10.38 -7.63
N LEU A 9 -21.10 9.39 -8.51
CA LEU A 9 -21.98 8.22 -8.60
C LEU A 9 -22.08 7.42 -7.30
N TYR A 10 -20.98 7.27 -6.54
CA TYR A 10 -21.03 6.66 -5.20
C TYR A 10 -21.90 7.47 -4.23
N TRP A 11 -21.81 8.81 -4.29
CA TRP A 11 -22.63 9.70 -3.45
C TRP A 11 -24.12 9.62 -3.79
N GLU A 12 -24.44 9.46 -5.06
CA GLU A 12 -25.81 9.26 -5.58
C GLU A 12 -26.33 7.83 -5.36
N ARG A 13 -25.52 6.94 -4.77
CA ARG A 13 -25.84 5.52 -4.61
C ARG A 13 -26.16 4.82 -5.95
N ASN A 14 -25.53 5.25 -7.02
CA ASN A 14 -25.64 4.66 -8.33
C ASN A 14 -24.66 3.48 -8.47
N GLU A 15 -25.19 2.26 -8.69
CA GLU A 15 -24.38 1.04 -8.79
C GLU A 15 -23.36 1.04 -9.94
N ASN A 16 -23.56 1.87 -10.96
CA ASN A 16 -22.59 2.07 -12.04
C ASN A 16 -21.22 2.60 -11.50
N ALA A 17 -21.19 3.21 -10.33
CA ALA A 17 -19.96 3.58 -9.67
C ALA A 17 -19.01 2.40 -9.49
N ILE A 18 -19.53 1.23 -9.11
CA ILE A 18 -18.75 -0.01 -8.94
C ILE A 18 -18.20 -0.48 -10.28
N THR A 19 -19.04 -0.48 -11.31
CA THR A 19 -18.66 -0.90 -12.67
C THR A 19 -17.52 -0.04 -13.21
N HIS A 20 -17.66 1.29 -13.15
CA HIS A 20 -16.62 2.21 -13.63
C HIS A 20 -15.34 2.17 -12.77
N THR A 21 -15.48 1.93 -11.47
CA THR A 21 -14.30 1.71 -10.60
C THR A 21 -13.58 0.43 -11.03
N LYS A 22 -14.30 -0.65 -11.28
CA LYS A 22 -13.73 -1.91 -11.72
C LYS A 22 -13.04 -1.76 -13.07
N GLU A 23 -13.70 -1.19 -14.08
CA GLU A 23 -13.11 -0.96 -15.39
C GLU A 23 -11.80 -0.19 -15.33
N LYS A 24 -11.70 0.82 -14.45
CA LYS A 24 -10.55 1.71 -14.36
C LYS A 24 -9.44 1.17 -13.46
N TYR A 25 -9.76 0.47 -12.38
CA TYR A 25 -8.84 0.17 -11.30
C TYR A 25 -8.67 -1.32 -10.96
N ASP A 26 -9.33 -2.24 -11.70
CA ASP A 26 -9.26 -3.68 -11.41
C ASP A 26 -7.81 -4.20 -11.45
N GLY A 27 -7.07 -3.92 -12.51
CA GLY A 27 -5.67 -4.32 -12.64
C GLY A 27 -4.76 -3.70 -11.57
N PHE A 28 -5.05 -2.47 -11.15
CA PHE A 28 -4.32 -1.79 -10.09
C PHE A 28 -4.55 -2.45 -8.71
N CYS A 29 -5.81 -2.69 -8.34
CA CYS A 29 -6.16 -3.35 -7.08
C CYS A 29 -5.68 -4.81 -7.06
N THR A 30 -5.83 -5.53 -8.19
CA THR A 30 -5.35 -6.92 -8.32
C THR A 30 -3.83 -7.01 -8.13
N ARG A 31 -3.05 -6.09 -8.71
CA ARG A 31 -1.60 -6.04 -8.51
C ARG A 31 -1.24 -5.87 -7.05
N ILE A 32 -1.91 -4.95 -6.32
CA ILE A 32 -1.67 -4.73 -4.89
C ILE A 32 -1.97 -6.00 -4.09
N ALA A 33 -3.13 -6.61 -4.33
CA ALA A 33 -3.55 -7.82 -3.63
C ALA A 33 -2.61 -9.00 -3.92
N MET A 34 -2.22 -9.20 -5.17
CA MET A 34 -1.26 -10.24 -5.60
C MET A 34 0.12 -10.07 -4.96
N ASN A 35 0.61 -8.83 -4.88
CA ASN A 35 1.91 -8.55 -4.25
C ASN A 35 1.93 -8.90 -2.75
N ILE A 36 0.78 -8.85 -2.08
CA ILE A 36 0.65 -9.17 -0.66
C ILE A 36 0.36 -10.64 -0.43
N LEU A 37 -0.55 -11.22 -1.20
CA LEU A 37 -1.11 -12.55 -0.95
C LEU A 37 -0.38 -13.64 -1.74
N GLY A 38 0.09 -13.33 -2.95
CA GLY A 38 0.77 -14.28 -3.83
C GLY A 38 -0.13 -15.39 -4.41
N ILE A 39 -1.44 -15.37 -4.13
CA ILE A 39 -2.42 -16.38 -4.52
C ILE A 39 -3.54 -15.68 -5.31
N PRO A 40 -3.76 -16.01 -6.60
CA PRO A 40 -4.73 -15.32 -7.45
C PRO A 40 -6.16 -15.34 -6.91
N GLU A 41 -6.60 -16.46 -6.37
CA GLU A 41 -7.95 -16.64 -5.83
C GLU A 41 -8.19 -15.71 -4.64
N ASP A 42 -7.26 -15.69 -3.70
CA ASP A 42 -7.31 -14.83 -2.52
C ASP A 42 -7.23 -13.35 -2.91
N ALA A 43 -6.42 -13.01 -3.92
CA ALA A 43 -6.30 -11.66 -4.43
C ALA A 43 -7.62 -11.20 -5.08
N GLY A 44 -8.24 -12.04 -5.89
CA GLY A 44 -9.54 -11.76 -6.52
C GLY A 44 -10.64 -11.49 -5.51
N GLU A 45 -10.73 -12.29 -4.44
CA GLU A 45 -11.69 -12.05 -3.35
C GLU A 45 -11.41 -10.70 -2.64
N CYS A 46 -10.15 -10.39 -2.32
CA CYS A 46 -9.80 -9.11 -1.71
C CYS A 46 -10.15 -7.91 -2.60
N VAL A 47 -10.03 -8.05 -3.93
CA VAL A 47 -10.42 -6.99 -4.86
C VAL A 47 -11.92 -6.79 -4.86
N ASN A 48 -12.72 -7.86 -4.87
CA ASN A 48 -14.18 -7.77 -4.75
C ASN A 48 -14.59 -7.13 -3.41
N ASP A 49 -13.96 -7.54 -2.31
CA ASP A 49 -14.17 -6.93 -0.99
C ASP A 49 -13.80 -5.45 -0.96
N THR A 50 -12.78 -5.03 -1.76
CA THR A 50 -12.41 -3.63 -1.91
C THR A 50 -13.54 -2.81 -2.50
N TYR A 51 -14.19 -3.29 -3.55
CA TYR A 51 -15.34 -2.58 -4.15
C TYR A 51 -16.51 -2.49 -3.19
N LEU A 52 -16.84 -3.59 -2.50
CA LEU A 52 -17.88 -3.59 -1.48
C LEU A 52 -17.57 -2.59 -0.35
N LYS A 53 -16.32 -2.60 0.16
CA LYS A 53 -15.90 -1.68 1.21
C LYS A 53 -15.90 -0.22 0.75
N THR A 54 -15.54 0.03 -0.50
CA THR A 54 -15.60 1.37 -1.12
C THR A 54 -17.04 1.85 -1.17
N TRP A 55 -17.97 1.02 -1.64
CA TRP A 55 -19.40 1.30 -1.65
C TRP A 55 -19.95 1.63 -0.26
N GLN A 56 -19.54 0.88 0.76
CA GLN A 56 -19.95 1.12 2.14
C GLN A 56 -19.34 2.39 2.74
N SER A 57 -18.18 2.81 2.25
CA SER A 57 -17.42 3.93 2.81
C SER A 57 -17.73 5.27 2.16
N ILE A 58 -18.24 5.28 0.93
CA ILE A 58 -18.66 6.48 0.21
C ILE A 58 -20.19 6.44 0.02
N PRO A 59 -20.95 7.40 0.59
CA PRO A 59 -20.57 8.36 1.62
C PRO A 59 -20.34 7.71 3.00
N PRO A 60 -19.80 8.38 4.01
CA PRO A 60 -19.55 9.83 4.08
C PRO A 60 -18.20 10.28 3.54
N HIS A 61 -17.27 9.37 3.25
CA HIS A 61 -15.95 9.77 2.74
C HIS A 61 -16.07 10.33 1.32
N LYS A 62 -15.33 11.42 1.04
CA LYS A 62 -15.22 12.00 -0.29
C LYS A 62 -13.73 12.08 -0.66
N PRO A 63 -13.15 11.00 -1.21
CA PRO A 63 -11.74 10.99 -1.56
C PRO A 63 -11.44 11.93 -2.73
N ASP A 64 -10.41 12.76 -2.59
CA ASP A 64 -9.90 13.61 -3.67
C ASP A 64 -9.17 12.78 -4.73
N VAL A 65 -8.50 11.70 -4.30
CA VAL A 65 -7.75 10.76 -5.15
C VAL A 65 -8.31 9.36 -4.94
N LEU A 66 -9.16 8.90 -5.88
CA LEU A 66 -9.85 7.62 -5.77
C LEU A 66 -8.87 6.44 -5.77
N SER A 67 -7.81 6.48 -6.58
CA SER A 67 -6.78 5.43 -6.61
C SER A 67 -6.10 5.24 -5.25
N ALA A 68 -5.75 6.32 -4.55
CA ALA A 68 -5.14 6.25 -3.22
C ALA A 68 -6.11 5.67 -2.17
N PHE A 69 -7.40 6.00 -2.28
CA PHE A 69 -8.45 5.46 -1.41
C PHE A 69 -8.62 3.96 -1.61
N LEU A 70 -8.71 3.51 -2.87
CA LEU A 70 -8.79 2.09 -3.23
C LEU A 70 -7.55 1.32 -2.78
N ALA A 71 -6.34 1.84 -3.04
CA ALA A 71 -5.08 1.23 -2.61
C ALA A 71 -5.04 1.00 -1.09
N LYS A 72 -5.49 2.00 -0.30
CA LYS A 72 -5.57 1.89 1.16
C LYS A 72 -6.49 0.76 1.60
N ILE A 73 -7.66 0.63 0.98
CA ILE A 73 -8.65 -0.42 1.31
C ILE A 73 -8.12 -1.78 0.89
N THR A 74 -7.68 -1.93 -0.36
CA THR A 74 -7.16 -3.19 -0.90
C THR A 74 -6.00 -3.72 -0.06
N ARG A 75 -5.05 -2.85 0.29
CA ARG A 75 -3.92 -3.20 1.15
C ARG A 75 -4.37 -3.66 2.53
N ALA A 76 -5.29 -2.93 3.19
CA ALA A 76 -5.78 -3.28 4.51
C ALA A 76 -6.47 -4.65 4.53
N LEU A 77 -7.29 -4.94 3.52
CA LEU A 77 -7.99 -6.22 3.35
C LEU A 77 -6.99 -7.36 3.08
N SER A 78 -6.06 -7.15 2.15
CA SER A 78 -5.03 -8.15 1.81
C SER A 78 -4.13 -8.48 3.00
N ILE A 79 -3.68 -7.48 3.76
CA ILE A 79 -2.89 -7.71 4.98
C ILE A 79 -3.72 -8.46 6.05
N SER A 80 -4.99 -8.10 6.20
CA SER A 80 -5.88 -8.80 7.14
C SER A 80 -6.05 -10.27 6.76
N ARG A 81 -6.26 -10.54 5.46
CA ARG A 81 -6.38 -11.91 4.93
C ARG A 81 -5.08 -12.69 5.09
N LEU A 82 -3.94 -12.08 4.74
CA LEU A 82 -2.63 -12.67 4.93
C LEU A 82 -2.39 -13.09 6.39
N ARG A 83 -2.75 -12.24 7.35
CA ARG A 83 -2.64 -12.54 8.76
C ARG A 83 -3.49 -13.74 9.17
N LYS A 84 -4.71 -13.86 8.63
CA LYS A 84 -5.58 -15.02 8.88
C LYS A 84 -4.95 -16.31 8.32
N ILE A 85 -4.46 -16.26 7.07
CA ILE A 85 -3.80 -17.40 6.41
C ILE A 85 -2.55 -17.83 7.17
N THR A 86 -1.71 -16.88 7.57
CA THR A 86 -0.46 -17.18 8.30
C THR A 86 -0.68 -17.60 9.75
N ALA A 87 -1.77 -17.17 10.38
CA ALA A 87 -2.17 -17.67 11.69
C ALA A 87 -2.61 -19.15 11.64
N LEU A 88 -3.22 -19.56 10.51
CA LEU A 88 -3.63 -20.95 10.26
C LEU A 88 -2.47 -21.83 9.79
N LYS A 89 -1.50 -21.25 9.09
CA LYS A 89 -0.30 -21.94 8.58
C LYS A 89 0.93 -21.37 9.26
N ARG A 90 1.46 -22.01 10.29
CA ARG A 90 2.64 -21.55 11.06
C ARG A 90 3.93 -21.32 10.27
N ASP A 91 3.93 -21.38 8.93
CA ASP A 91 5.17 -21.42 8.13
C ASP A 91 5.08 -20.81 6.72
N VAL A 92 4.51 -19.60 6.55
CA VAL A 92 4.65 -18.91 5.26
C VAL A 92 5.19 -17.50 5.47
N LYS A 93 6.47 -17.31 5.12
CA LYS A 93 7.08 -16.00 4.89
C LYS A 93 6.47 -15.38 3.63
N ALA A 94 5.39 -14.64 3.77
CA ALA A 94 4.88 -13.83 2.67
C ALA A 94 5.77 -12.60 2.52
N THR A 95 6.48 -12.53 1.42
CA THR A 95 7.20 -11.35 0.96
C THR A 95 6.20 -10.37 0.37
N VAL A 96 5.91 -9.32 1.10
CA VAL A 96 5.19 -8.16 0.56
C VAL A 96 6.16 -7.39 -0.33
N SER A 97 5.81 -7.17 -1.59
CA SER A 97 6.66 -6.56 -2.61
C SER A 97 6.95 -5.08 -2.34
N PHE A 98 8.11 -4.58 -2.81
CA PHE A 98 8.46 -3.15 -2.79
C PHE A 98 7.51 -2.26 -3.61
N ASP A 99 6.70 -2.87 -4.49
CA ASP A 99 5.69 -2.15 -5.28
C ASP A 99 4.67 -1.44 -4.38
N GLU A 100 4.45 -1.91 -3.13
CA GLU A 100 3.65 -1.21 -2.14
C GLU A 100 4.22 0.14 -1.70
N LEU A 101 5.54 0.26 -1.68
CA LEU A 101 6.20 1.51 -1.36
C LEU A 101 6.01 2.54 -2.47
N ASN A 102 5.96 2.11 -3.72
CA ASN A 102 5.68 2.95 -4.87
C ASN A 102 4.31 3.60 -4.73
N ASP A 103 3.29 2.82 -4.31
CA ASP A 103 1.93 3.34 -4.11
C ASP A 103 1.83 4.29 -2.91
N CYS A 104 2.67 4.12 -1.87
CA CYS A 104 2.74 5.05 -0.74
C CYS A 104 3.48 6.34 -1.05
N LEU A 105 4.37 6.31 -2.04
CA LEU A 105 5.15 7.47 -2.50
C LEU A 105 4.44 8.21 -3.62
N ALA A 106 3.47 7.57 -4.30
CA ALA A 106 2.72 8.11 -5.44
C ALA A 106 1.62 9.10 -5.03
N GLU A 107 1.90 10.05 -4.14
CA GLU A 107 1.05 11.25 -4.00
C GLU A 107 1.13 12.20 -5.21
N ARG A 108 2.01 11.91 -6.19
CA ARG A 108 2.16 12.62 -7.46
C ARG A 108 2.35 11.62 -8.60
N GLY A 109 1.23 11.21 -9.17
CA GLY A 109 1.17 10.12 -10.12
C GLY A 109 1.33 10.51 -11.57
N GLU A 110 2.50 10.80 -12.09
CA GLU A 110 2.74 10.76 -13.55
C GLU A 110 4.20 10.42 -13.93
N LEU A 111 5.14 10.42 -12.99
CA LEU A 111 6.57 10.17 -13.26
C LEU A 111 6.98 8.69 -13.17
N TYR A 112 6.10 7.83 -12.67
CA TYR A 112 6.39 6.40 -12.48
C TYR A 112 6.46 5.57 -13.76
N GLU A 113 5.97 6.08 -14.88
CA GLU A 113 6.00 5.33 -16.16
C GLU A 113 7.41 5.24 -16.78
N LYS A 114 8.38 6.01 -16.27
CA LYS A 114 9.72 6.10 -16.88
C LYS A 114 10.79 5.26 -16.18
N MET A 115 10.53 4.73 -15.01
CA MET A 115 11.53 3.99 -14.27
C MET A 115 11.14 2.52 -14.13
N GLU A 116 12.02 1.60 -14.53
CA GLU A 116 11.77 0.17 -14.33
C GLU A 116 11.69 -0.15 -12.84
N ALA A 117 10.65 -0.88 -12.42
CA ALA A 117 10.40 -1.24 -11.02
C ALA A 117 11.62 -1.90 -10.35
N GLU A 118 12.46 -2.58 -11.12
CA GLU A 118 13.70 -3.19 -10.65
C GLU A 118 14.76 -2.17 -10.23
N GLU A 119 14.85 -1.03 -10.92
CA GLU A 119 15.80 0.03 -10.60
C GLU A 119 15.40 0.73 -9.30
N LEU A 120 14.13 1.05 -9.15
CA LEU A 120 13.59 1.62 -7.92
C LEU A 120 13.79 0.67 -6.72
N LYS A 121 13.59 -0.63 -6.91
CA LYS A 121 13.88 -1.65 -5.87
C LYS A 121 15.33 -1.62 -5.44
N LYS A 122 16.28 -1.47 -6.38
CA LYS A 122 17.71 -1.36 -6.09
C LYS A 122 18.02 -0.11 -5.26
N ILE A 123 17.48 1.05 -5.66
CA ILE A 123 17.70 2.33 -4.95
C ILE A 123 17.17 2.25 -3.52
N ILE A 124 15.93 1.79 -3.33
CA ILE A 124 15.34 1.60 -2.01
C ILE A 124 16.15 0.58 -1.18
N GLY A 125 16.61 -0.51 -1.82
CA GLY A 125 17.44 -1.52 -1.16
C GLY A 125 18.76 -0.95 -0.64
N ILE A 126 19.44 -0.11 -1.42
CA ILE A 126 20.67 0.60 -1.03
C ILE A 126 20.39 1.56 0.13
N PHE A 127 19.33 2.36 0.02
CA PHE A 127 18.91 3.26 1.10
C PHE A 127 18.71 2.51 2.42
N LEU A 128 17.96 1.39 2.40
CA LEU A 128 17.67 0.61 3.59
C LEU A 128 18.92 -0.06 4.18
N LYS A 129 19.86 -0.52 3.35
CA LYS A 129 21.15 -1.07 3.81
C LYS A 129 21.95 -0.05 4.63
N ASN A 130 21.85 1.22 4.27
CA ASN A 130 22.57 2.33 4.93
C ASN A 130 21.86 2.81 6.21
N GLN A 131 20.67 2.32 6.55
CA GLN A 131 20.01 2.66 7.80
C GLN A 131 20.51 1.79 8.95
N LYS A 132 20.42 2.33 10.21
CA LYS A 132 20.66 1.52 11.42
C LYS A 132 19.75 0.30 11.42
N LYS A 133 20.26 -0.87 11.83
CA LYS A 133 19.52 -2.14 11.80
C LYS A 133 18.11 -2.03 12.35
N ILE A 134 17.90 -1.45 13.52
CA ILE A 134 16.58 -1.32 14.14
C ILE A 134 15.62 -0.44 13.30
N VAL A 135 16.12 0.62 12.64
CA VAL A 135 15.31 1.49 11.78
C VAL A 135 14.87 0.75 10.54
N ARG A 136 15.80 0.04 9.91
CA ARG A 136 15.55 -0.82 8.76
C ARG A 136 14.54 -1.92 9.09
N ASP A 137 14.73 -2.63 10.21
CA ASP A 137 13.87 -3.73 10.61
C ASP A 137 12.44 -3.25 10.91
N ILE A 138 12.27 -2.09 11.59
CA ILE A 138 10.97 -1.45 11.80
C ILE A 138 10.30 -1.10 10.47
N PHE A 139 11.06 -0.56 9.51
CA PHE A 139 10.56 -0.19 8.20
C PHE A 139 10.12 -1.44 7.41
N ILE A 140 10.94 -2.49 7.40
CA ILE A 140 10.61 -3.77 6.75
C ILE A 140 9.37 -4.40 7.39
N CYS A 141 9.29 -4.44 8.74
CA CYS A 141 8.11 -4.97 9.42
C CYS A 141 6.83 -4.24 9.00
N ARG A 142 6.88 -2.92 8.87
CA ARG A 142 5.71 -2.12 8.51
C ARG A 142 5.31 -2.28 7.05
N TYR A 143 6.27 -2.19 6.12
CA TYR A 143 6.00 -2.08 4.69
C TYR A 143 6.11 -3.40 3.93
N PHE A 144 6.92 -4.33 4.40
CA PHE A 144 7.04 -5.67 3.81
C PHE A 144 6.14 -6.70 4.45
N TYR A 145 6.14 -6.77 5.78
CA TYR A 145 5.35 -7.75 6.51
C TYR A 145 3.95 -7.24 6.88
N GLY A 146 3.66 -5.95 6.67
CA GLY A 146 2.38 -5.37 6.99
C GLY A 146 2.05 -5.32 8.49
N ASP A 147 3.05 -5.46 9.37
CA ASP A 147 2.86 -5.47 10.80
C ASP A 147 2.21 -4.15 11.29
N SER A 148 1.30 -4.24 12.26
CA SER A 148 0.75 -3.03 12.89
C SER A 148 1.80 -2.32 13.73
N VAL A 149 1.62 -0.99 13.93
CA VAL A 149 2.48 -0.22 14.85
C VAL A 149 2.49 -0.82 16.25
N ALA A 150 1.38 -1.45 16.68
CA ALA A 150 1.28 -2.11 17.97
C ALA A 150 2.15 -3.38 18.03
N ASP A 151 2.13 -4.21 16.98
CA ASP A 151 2.93 -5.44 16.92
C ASP A 151 4.42 -5.12 16.81
N ILE A 152 4.76 -4.12 15.98
CA ILE A 152 6.14 -3.62 15.87
C ILE A 152 6.64 -3.11 17.23
N SER A 153 5.82 -2.34 17.96
CA SER A 153 6.19 -1.81 19.27
C SER A 153 6.46 -2.91 20.29
N LYS A 154 5.65 -3.98 20.27
CA LYS A 154 5.87 -5.17 21.11
C LYS A 154 7.15 -5.93 20.72
N ARG A 155 7.33 -6.19 19.40
CA ARG A 155 8.49 -6.94 18.86
C ARG A 155 9.82 -6.27 19.19
N PHE A 156 9.89 -4.94 19.11
CA PHE A 156 11.12 -4.17 19.32
C PHE A 156 11.22 -3.56 20.73
N HIS A 157 10.32 -3.93 21.64
CA HIS A 157 10.29 -3.43 23.04
C HIS A 157 10.37 -1.90 23.11
N CYS A 158 9.59 -1.20 22.30
CA CYS A 158 9.58 0.27 22.24
C CYS A 158 8.15 0.82 22.20
N THR A 159 7.99 2.12 22.45
CA THR A 159 6.67 2.76 22.43
C THR A 159 6.11 2.87 21.01
N ARG A 160 4.78 2.86 20.88
CA ARG A 160 4.10 3.10 19.60
C ARG A 160 4.47 4.47 19.00
N SER A 161 4.67 5.48 19.85
CA SER A 161 5.13 6.81 19.43
C SER A 161 6.53 6.73 18.79
N LYS A 162 7.45 5.99 19.39
CA LYS A 162 8.79 5.79 18.83
C LYS A 162 8.75 5.10 17.48
N VAL A 163 7.89 4.08 17.30
CA VAL A 163 7.69 3.42 16.00
C VAL A 163 7.18 4.41 14.95
N LYS A 164 6.12 5.17 15.28
CA LYS A 164 5.55 6.18 14.37
C LYS A 164 6.59 7.23 13.95
N THR A 165 7.33 7.77 14.92
CA THR A 165 8.38 8.78 14.66
C THR A 165 9.50 8.20 13.80
N THR A 166 9.94 6.96 14.07
CA THR A 166 10.95 6.27 13.27
C THR A 166 10.49 6.10 11.84
N LEU A 167 9.28 5.58 11.61
CA LEU A 167 8.72 5.41 10.28
C LEU A 167 8.59 6.75 9.53
N HIS A 168 8.10 7.78 10.20
CA HIS A 168 7.95 9.11 9.62
C HIS A 168 9.31 9.69 9.17
N ARG A 169 10.30 9.69 10.05
CA ARG A 169 11.65 10.18 9.73
C ARG A 169 12.32 9.36 8.62
N THR A 170 12.10 8.05 8.61
CA THR A 170 12.68 7.19 7.56
C THR A 170 12.05 7.47 6.21
N ARG A 171 10.73 7.74 6.14
CA ARG A 171 10.07 8.13 4.90
C ARG A 171 10.59 9.45 4.34
N ILE A 172 10.78 10.46 5.21
CA ILE A 172 11.36 11.75 4.79
C ILE A 172 12.75 11.52 4.17
N LYS A 173 13.62 10.79 4.86
CA LYS A 173 14.95 10.48 4.35
C LYS A 173 14.93 9.66 3.07
N LEU A 174 13.98 8.75 2.93
CA LEU A 174 13.81 7.98 1.69
C LEU A 174 13.39 8.90 0.54
N LYS A 175 12.46 9.82 0.78
CA LYS A 175 12.05 10.81 -0.22
C LYS A 175 13.25 11.67 -0.67
N GLU A 176 14.01 12.22 0.27
CA GLU A 176 15.23 12.99 -0.02
C GLU A 176 16.27 12.16 -0.82
N HIS A 177 16.41 10.86 -0.49
CA HIS A 177 17.29 9.96 -1.23
C HIS A 177 16.80 9.74 -2.66
N LEU A 178 15.49 9.51 -2.85
CA LEU A 178 14.91 9.29 -4.17
C LEU A 178 15.00 10.55 -5.07
N VAL A 179 14.85 11.75 -4.49
CA VAL A 179 15.08 13.02 -5.21
C VAL A 179 16.55 13.10 -5.66
N LYS A 180 17.51 12.77 -4.80
CA LYS A 180 18.95 12.76 -5.15
C LYS A 180 19.30 11.77 -6.24
N GLU A 181 18.62 10.64 -6.29
CA GLU A 181 18.81 9.61 -7.33
C GLU A 181 18.01 9.92 -8.62
N GLY A 182 17.38 11.10 -8.69
CA GLY A 182 16.64 11.54 -9.88
C GLY A 182 15.32 10.82 -10.13
N VAL A 183 14.77 10.18 -9.08
CA VAL A 183 13.48 9.49 -9.17
C VAL A 183 12.31 10.46 -9.07
N PHE A 184 12.51 11.61 -8.41
CA PHE A 184 11.54 12.68 -8.26
C PHE A 184 12.20 14.03 -8.57
N ASP A 185 11.47 14.91 -9.22
CA ASP A 185 11.80 16.33 -9.29
C ASP A 185 11.44 17.02 -7.97
N GLU A 186 12.18 18.08 -7.59
CA GLU A 186 11.95 18.87 -6.36
C GLU A 186 10.54 19.48 -6.28
#